data_d33ac529734103ba48e0e849b9861308
#
_entry.id   d33ac529734103ba48e0e849b9861308
#
_cell.length_a   1.000
_cell.length_b   1.000
_cell.length_c   1.000
_cell.angle_alpha   90.00
_cell.angle_beta   90.00
_cell.angle_gamma   90.00
#
_symmetry.space_group_name_H-M   'P 1'
#
loop_
_entity.id
_entity.type
_entity.pdbx_description
1 polymer ?
#
loop_
_entity_poly.entity_id
_entity_poly.type
_entity_poly.pdbx_seq_one_letter_code
_entity_poly.pdbx_strand_id
1 'polypeptide(L)'
;MDRAEAFTTFQGCVAEVLDINPDEVQLDARWREDLDADSLAVVEITLALNDAFSIKIPDVDPEQLVTVGQAFDIVADLAGVPPAA
;
A
#
# COMPACT_ATOMS: atom_id res chain seq x y z
N MET A 1 5.86 -14.21 -6.37
CA MET A 1 4.67 -13.78 -5.58
C MET A 1 3.55 -13.42 -6.54
N ASP A 2 2.39 -14.02 -6.38
CA ASP A 2 1.25 -13.65 -7.21
C ASP A 2 0.57 -12.40 -6.65
N ARG A 3 -0.41 -11.87 -7.40
CA ARG A 3 -1.05 -10.62 -7.03
C ARG A 3 -1.85 -10.74 -5.73
N ALA A 4 -2.47 -11.87 -5.49
CA ALA A 4 -3.24 -12.10 -4.27
C ALA A 4 -2.33 -12.12 -3.04
N GLU A 5 -1.20 -12.82 -3.12
CA GLU A 5 -0.21 -12.84 -2.05
C GLU A 5 0.39 -11.46 -1.82
N ALA A 6 0.69 -10.75 -2.90
CA ALA A 6 1.23 -9.39 -2.82
C ALA A 6 0.24 -8.46 -2.10
N PHE A 7 -1.04 -8.57 -2.41
CA PHE A 7 -2.04 -7.74 -1.76
C PHE A 7 -2.19 -8.08 -0.27
N THR A 8 -2.15 -9.36 0.07
CA THR A 8 -2.19 -9.79 1.47
C THR A 8 -1.02 -9.21 2.25
N THR A 9 0.18 -9.25 1.68
CA THR A 9 1.37 -8.65 2.31
C THR A 9 1.21 -7.13 2.44
N PHE A 10 0.71 -6.50 1.40
CA PHE A 10 0.44 -5.05 1.40
C PHE A 10 -0.54 -4.68 2.51
N GLN A 11 -1.66 -5.40 2.61
CA GLN A 11 -2.65 -5.16 3.64
C GLN A 11 -2.05 -5.29 5.04
N GLY A 12 -1.22 -6.30 5.25
CA GLY A 12 -0.56 -6.52 6.53
C GLY A 12 0.34 -5.37 6.93
N CYS A 13 1.12 -4.84 5.99
CA CYS A 13 2.00 -3.70 6.25
C CYS A 13 1.20 -2.44 6.60
N VAL A 14 0.15 -2.16 5.85
CA VAL A 14 -0.69 -0.99 6.09
C VAL A 14 -1.41 -1.10 7.43
N ALA A 15 -1.98 -2.27 7.69
CA ALA A 15 -2.73 -2.51 8.93
C ALA A 15 -1.84 -2.37 10.16
N GLU A 16 -0.60 -2.84 10.08
CA GLU A 16 0.34 -2.73 11.19
C GLU A 16 0.70 -1.28 11.49
N VAL A 17 0.95 -0.48 10.46
CA VAL A 17 1.29 0.93 10.65
C VAL A 17 0.11 1.72 11.20
N LEU A 18 -1.09 1.47 10.68
CA LEU A 18 -2.30 2.21 11.08
C LEU A 18 -2.99 1.63 12.32
N ASP A 19 -2.55 0.45 12.78
CA ASP A 19 -3.16 -0.26 13.91
C ASP A 19 -4.65 -0.55 13.65
N ILE A 20 -4.93 -1.07 12.46
CA ILE A 20 -6.28 -1.44 12.04
C ILE A 20 -6.30 -2.89 11.57
N ASN A 21 -7.51 -3.42 11.32
CA ASN A 21 -7.68 -4.75 10.79
C ASN A 21 -7.29 -4.77 9.29
N PRO A 22 -6.50 -5.75 8.82
CA PRO A 22 -6.16 -5.84 7.40
C PRO A 22 -7.37 -5.86 6.47
N ASP A 23 -8.50 -6.37 6.92
CA ASP A 23 -9.74 -6.40 6.14
C ASP A 23 -10.28 -5.01 5.82
N GLU A 24 -9.85 -3.99 6.56
CA GLU A 24 -10.25 -2.61 6.30
C GLU A 24 -9.44 -2.00 5.14
N VAL A 25 -8.33 -2.63 4.75
CA VAL A 25 -7.47 -2.15 3.68
C VAL A 25 -7.97 -2.73 2.35
N GLN A 26 -8.93 -2.06 1.74
CA GLN A 26 -9.53 -2.47 0.47
C GLN A 26 -8.98 -1.64 -0.68
N LEU A 27 -9.04 -2.15 -1.90
CA LEU A 27 -8.50 -1.45 -3.07
C LEU A 27 -9.18 -0.09 -3.31
N ASP A 28 -10.46 0.02 -3.02
CA ASP A 28 -11.22 1.25 -3.20
C ASP A 28 -11.19 2.16 -1.96
N ALA A 29 -10.55 1.74 -0.88
CA ALA A 29 -10.42 2.57 0.31
C ALA A 29 -9.55 3.79 0.02
N ARG A 30 -9.95 4.93 0.54
CA ARG A 30 -9.22 6.17 0.40
C ARG A 30 -8.36 6.40 1.64
N TRP A 31 -7.09 6.73 1.42
CA TRP A 31 -6.12 6.81 2.51
C TRP A 31 -6.55 7.76 3.63
N ARG A 32 -6.98 8.96 3.29
CA ARG A 32 -7.34 9.96 4.29
C ARG A 32 -8.76 9.80 4.80
N GLU A 33 -9.70 9.55 3.89
CA GLU A 33 -11.12 9.57 4.22
C GLU A 33 -11.60 8.28 4.86
N ASP A 34 -11.07 7.15 4.42
CA ASP A 34 -11.52 5.83 4.89
C ASP A 34 -10.58 5.23 5.93
N LEU A 35 -9.27 5.47 5.80
CA LEU A 35 -8.26 4.89 6.68
C LEU A 35 -7.65 5.90 7.65
N ASP A 36 -8.00 7.17 7.52
CA ASP A 36 -7.49 8.24 8.38
C ASP A 36 -5.95 8.29 8.42
N ALA A 37 -5.32 7.99 7.27
CA ALA A 37 -3.87 8.01 7.15
C ALA A 37 -3.37 9.41 6.84
N ASP A 38 -2.62 10.00 7.78
CA ASP A 38 -2.00 11.30 7.57
C ASP A 38 -0.67 11.16 6.82
N SER A 39 0.00 12.29 6.59
CA SER A 39 1.27 12.32 5.84
C SER A 39 2.36 11.48 6.50
N LEU A 40 2.42 11.49 7.82
CA LEU A 40 3.41 10.71 8.57
C LEU A 40 3.13 9.21 8.42
N ALA A 41 1.87 8.81 8.52
CA ALA A 41 1.48 7.42 8.35
C ALA A 41 1.82 6.93 6.95
N VAL A 42 1.58 7.75 5.92
CA VAL A 42 1.92 7.39 4.53
C VAL A 42 3.42 7.17 4.36
N VAL A 43 4.27 7.99 4.98
CA VAL A 43 5.72 7.79 4.97
C VAL A 43 6.10 6.48 5.64
N GLU A 44 5.52 6.19 6.79
CA GLU A 44 5.80 4.94 7.52
C GLU A 44 5.35 3.71 6.72
N ILE A 45 4.19 3.78 6.08
CA ILE A 45 3.68 2.72 5.21
C ILE A 45 4.64 2.49 4.04
N THR A 46 5.12 3.56 3.42
CA THR A 46 6.06 3.49 2.30
C THR A 46 7.34 2.76 2.72
N LEU A 47 7.88 3.08 3.89
CA LEU A 47 9.08 2.43 4.40
C LEU A 47 8.84 0.95 4.68
N ALA A 48 7.69 0.61 5.26
CA ALA A 48 7.32 -0.78 5.54
C ALA A 48 7.17 -1.58 4.24
N LEU A 49 6.57 -1.00 3.21
CA LEU A 49 6.41 -1.65 1.91
C LEU A 49 7.73 -1.85 1.19
N ASN A 50 8.62 -0.87 1.25
CA ASN A 50 9.97 -1.00 0.66
C ASN A 50 10.70 -2.19 1.27
N ASP A 51 10.60 -2.34 2.58
CA ASP A 51 11.26 -3.43 3.30
C ASP A 51 10.60 -4.79 2.99
N ALA A 52 9.27 -4.84 3.03
CA ALA A 52 8.52 -6.09 2.84
C ALA A 52 8.66 -6.64 1.42
N PHE A 53 8.72 -5.77 0.42
CA PHE A 53 8.80 -6.19 -0.99
C PHE A 53 10.21 -6.08 -1.57
N SER A 54 11.18 -5.61 -0.80
CA SER A 54 12.56 -5.37 -1.24
C SER A 54 12.60 -4.46 -2.48
N ILE A 55 11.82 -3.39 -2.42
CA ILE A 55 11.72 -2.40 -3.51
C ILE A 55 12.07 -1.02 -2.99
N LYS A 56 12.16 -0.07 -3.89
CA LYS A 56 12.33 1.34 -3.54
C LYS A 56 11.25 2.15 -4.22
N ILE A 57 10.24 2.53 -3.46
CA ILE A 57 9.16 3.38 -3.96
C ILE A 57 9.73 4.80 -4.10
N PRO A 58 9.61 5.43 -5.28
CA PRO A 58 10.07 6.82 -5.44
C PRO A 58 9.19 7.77 -4.62
N ASP A 59 9.71 8.97 -4.37
CA ASP A 59 8.93 10.00 -3.70
C ASP A 59 7.68 10.30 -4.53
N VAL A 60 6.53 9.89 -4.01
CA VAL A 60 5.25 10.14 -4.65
C VAL A 60 4.49 11.12 -3.79
N ASP A 61 3.90 12.12 -4.44
CA ASP A 61 3.05 13.09 -3.75
C ASP A 61 1.85 12.34 -3.16
N PRO A 62 1.66 12.37 -1.82
CA PRO A 62 0.51 11.70 -1.21
C PRO A 62 -0.84 12.15 -1.76
N GLU A 63 -0.91 13.37 -2.28
CA GLU A 63 -2.14 13.89 -2.87
C GLU A 63 -2.49 13.19 -4.18
N GLN A 64 -1.52 12.58 -4.85
CA GLN A 64 -1.74 11.83 -6.09
C GLN A 64 -2.20 10.40 -5.83
N LEU A 65 -1.96 9.88 -4.62
CA LEU A 65 -2.35 8.54 -4.23
C LEU A 65 -3.62 8.61 -3.37
N VAL A 66 -4.76 8.68 -4.03
CA VAL A 66 -6.05 8.84 -3.34
C VAL A 66 -6.52 7.52 -2.73
N THR A 67 -6.35 6.42 -3.45
CA THR A 67 -6.84 5.11 -3.02
C THR A 67 -5.71 4.12 -2.76
N VAL A 68 -6.04 3.09 -1.97
CA VAL A 68 -5.15 1.95 -1.70
C VAL A 68 -4.74 1.27 -3.01
N GLY A 69 -5.68 1.09 -3.94
CA GLY A 69 -5.41 0.44 -5.21
C GLY A 69 -4.35 1.14 -6.05
N GLN A 70 -4.35 2.46 -6.05
CA GLN A 70 -3.33 3.23 -6.77
C GLN A 70 -1.93 2.97 -6.22
N ALA A 71 -1.80 2.96 -4.89
CA ALA A 71 -0.52 2.67 -4.24
C ALA A 71 -0.11 1.22 -4.46
N PHE A 72 -1.06 0.28 -4.37
CA PHE A 72 -0.78 -1.13 -4.59
C PHE A 72 -0.30 -1.40 -6.02
N ASP A 73 -0.87 -0.75 -7.01
CA ASP A 73 -0.44 -0.91 -8.40
C ASP A 73 1.02 -0.50 -8.59
N ILE A 74 1.45 0.59 -7.93
CA ILE A 74 2.85 1.02 -7.98
C ILE A 74 3.76 -0.02 -7.33
N VAL A 75 3.38 -0.52 -6.16
CA VAL A 75 4.15 -1.54 -5.45
C VAL A 75 4.24 -2.82 -6.26
N ALA A 76 3.13 -3.28 -6.81
CA ALA A 76 3.08 -4.49 -7.62
C ALA A 76 3.98 -4.38 -8.86
N ASP A 77 3.95 -3.24 -9.52
CA ASP A 77 4.79 -3.00 -10.70
C ASP A 77 6.27 -3.03 -10.33
N LEU A 78 6.67 -2.35 -9.25
CA LEU A 78 8.05 -2.32 -8.79
C LEU A 78 8.54 -3.69 -8.32
N ALA A 79 7.66 -4.49 -7.74
CA ALA A 79 7.98 -5.82 -7.25
C ALA A 79 7.95 -6.89 -8.34
N GLY A 80 7.56 -6.54 -9.56
CA GLY A 80 7.48 -7.49 -10.66
C GLY A 80 6.26 -8.43 -10.56
N VAL A 81 5.23 -8.02 -9.85
CA VAL A 81 4.00 -8.81 -9.71
C VAL A 81 3.17 -8.64 -10.99
N PRO A 82 2.69 -9.75 -11.60
CA PRO A 82 1.91 -9.64 -12.82
C PRO A 82 0.64 -8.79 -12.62
N PRO A 83 0.23 -8.03 -13.65
CA PRO A 83 -1.03 -7.29 -13.56
C PRO A 83 -2.22 -8.23 -13.43
N ALA A 84 -3.32 -7.70 -12.92
CA ALA A 84 -4.57 -8.45 -12.87
C ALA A 84 -5.02 -8.80 -14.28
N ALA A 85 -5.35 -10.05 -14.48
CA ALA A 85 -5.80 -10.54 -15.78
C ALA A 85 -7.20 -9.98 -16.12
#